data_2ce7a2b9f5ae5be9f9dab6663b8071d4
#
_entry.id   2ce7a2b9f5ae5be9f9dab6663b8071d4
#
_cell.length_a   1.000
_cell.length_b   1.000
_cell.length_c   1.000
_cell.angle_alpha   90.00
_cell.angle_beta   90.00
_cell.angle_gamma   90.00
#
_symmetry.space_group_name_H-M   'P 1'
#
loop_
_entity.id
_entity.type
_entity.pdbx_description
1 polymer ?
#
loop_
_entity_poly.entity_id
_entity_poly.type
_entity_poly.pdbx_seq_one_letter_code
_entity_poly.pdbx_strand_id
1 'polypeptide(L)'
;MSMNKKIMQKGWFYEYEVEEKYRRSYNCELTDVRYVLGEQFDTDKRNVLICIGVNPSMAIPNFLDPTLRRVQAYTKKSGEYGAWYMLNVYPQRATNPNNMDTDDNYCMEIHLRNLAAIEELLSTIEQADVWCAWGAVIDDTKRTYLSELLFGNEDKNIQGIISLFSGNYHFKAYGATIKGYPKHPLLIEKEAKLKVLNEVGLEELSDRIKKVLYDN
;
A
#
# COMPACT_ATOMS: atom_id res chain seq x y z
N MET A 1 24.90 7.48 1.47
CA MET A 1 24.53 6.14 0.95
C MET A 1 23.34 5.67 1.76
N SER A 2 22.17 5.55 1.15
CA SER A 2 21.01 4.95 1.76
C SER A 2 21.31 3.49 2.06
N MET A 3 21.04 3.02 3.25
CA MET A 3 21.07 1.58 3.55
C MET A 3 19.65 1.10 3.67
N ASN A 4 19.19 0.40 2.65
CA ASN A 4 17.96 -0.38 2.74
C ASN A 4 18.15 -1.43 3.84
N LYS A 5 17.27 -1.42 4.85
CA LYS A 5 17.32 -2.34 5.98
C LYS A 5 16.21 -3.35 5.86
N LYS A 6 16.58 -4.63 5.78
CA LYS A 6 15.65 -5.76 5.80
C LYS A 6 15.76 -6.49 7.13
N ILE A 7 14.62 -6.70 7.78
CA ILE A 7 14.53 -7.54 8.97
C ILE A 7 13.61 -8.70 8.64
N MET A 8 14.18 -9.92 8.67
CA MET A 8 13.45 -11.18 8.55
C MET A 8 13.69 -11.98 9.83
N GLN A 9 12.86 -11.78 10.84
CA GLN A 9 13.01 -12.45 12.13
C GLN A 9 11.66 -12.94 12.65
N LYS A 10 11.60 -14.21 13.09
CA LYS A 10 10.42 -14.81 13.74
C LYS A 10 9.11 -14.63 12.95
N GLY A 11 9.15 -14.83 11.62
CA GLY A 11 8.00 -14.68 10.74
C GLY A 11 7.69 -13.24 10.31
N TRP A 12 8.40 -12.24 10.81
CA TRP A 12 8.25 -10.86 10.36
C TRP A 12 9.08 -10.55 9.13
N PHE A 13 8.49 -9.85 8.19
CA PHE A 13 9.15 -9.24 7.04
C PHE A 13 9.00 -7.72 7.14
N TYR A 14 10.12 -6.99 7.18
CA TYR A 14 10.11 -5.57 7.33
C TYR A 14 11.22 -4.92 6.52
N GLU A 15 10.86 -4.09 5.55
CA GLU A 15 11.79 -3.37 4.70
C GLU A 15 11.54 -1.87 4.81
N TYR A 16 12.62 -1.13 5.14
CA TYR A 16 12.56 0.30 5.38
C TYR A 16 13.90 0.98 5.12
N GLU A 17 13.87 2.29 4.97
CA GLU A 17 15.06 3.12 4.92
C GLU A 17 15.02 4.20 5.98
N VAL A 18 16.22 4.53 6.52
CA VAL A 18 16.48 5.70 7.34
C VAL A 18 17.49 6.54 6.57
N GLU A 19 17.03 7.60 5.92
CA GLU A 19 17.90 8.48 5.15
C GLU A 19 17.95 9.88 5.73
N GLU A 20 19.15 10.31 6.20
CA GLU A 20 19.37 11.70 6.61
C GLU A 20 19.06 12.72 5.50
N LYS A 21 19.25 12.33 4.24
CA LYS A 21 18.94 13.15 3.06
C LYS A 21 17.46 13.54 3.01
N TYR A 22 16.56 12.63 3.33
CA TYR A 22 15.12 12.92 3.37
C TYR A 22 14.74 13.68 4.64
N ARG A 23 15.48 13.50 5.75
CA ARG A 23 15.34 14.34 6.96
C ARG A 23 15.49 15.83 6.68
N ARG A 24 16.41 16.20 5.81
CA ARG A 24 16.73 17.61 5.51
C ARG A 24 15.88 18.21 4.39
N SER A 25 15.44 17.37 3.44
CA SER A 25 14.67 17.83 2.28
C SER A 25 13.20 18.06 2.58
N TYR A 26 12.64 17.30 3.50
CA TYR A 26 11.25 17.38 3.89
C TYR A 26 11.19 17.91 5.30
N ASN A 27 10.70 19.07 5.50
CA ASN A 27 10.44 19.68 6.81
C ASN A 27 9.39 18.87 7.61
N CYS A 28 9.48 17.55 7.55
CA CYS A 28 8.55 16.56 8.07
C CYS A 28 9.20 15.79 9.23
N GLU A 29 8.49 15.68 10.34
CA GLU A 29 8.94 14.94 11.52
C GLU A 29 9.15 13.44 11.26
N LEU A 30 8.58 12.93 10.16
CA LEU A 30 8.63 11.54 9.77
C LEU A 30 9.52 11.36 8.56
N THR A 31 10.74 11.03 8.83
CA THR A 31 11.83 11.00 7.87
C THR A 31 12.15 9.61 7.35
N ASP A 32 11.36 8.62 7.75
CA ASP A 32 11.56 7.24 7.38
C ASP A 32 10.63 6.82 6.25
N VAL A 33 11.12 5.99 5.38
CA VAL A 33 10.33 5.26 4.38
C VAL A 33 10.13 3.82 4.84
N ARG A 34 8.95 3.26 4.59
CA ARG A 34 8.64 1.85 4.79
C ARG A 34 8.06 1.27 3.51
N TYR A 35 8.79 0.35 2.90
CA TYR A 35 8.35 -0.32 1.69
C TYR A 35 7.39 -1.46 2.00
N VAL A 36 7.78 -2.36 2.88
CA VAL A 36 7.00 -3.54 3.24
C VAL A 36 6.96 -3.71 4.76
N LEU A 37 5.82 -4.15 5.27
CA LEU A 37 5.69 -4.73 6.61
C LEU A 37 4.71 -5.89 6.54
N GLY A 38 5.11 -7.07 7.00
CA GLY A 38 4.26 -8.26 6.98
C GLY A 38 4.65 -9.27 8.03
N GLU A 39 3.81 -10.29 8.16
CA GLU A 39 4.01 -11.42 9.05
C GLU A 39 3.56 -12.70 8.37
N GLN A 40 4.45 -13.69 8.33
CA GLN A 40 4.12 -15.08 8.02
C GLN A 40 3.95 -15.83 9.34
N PHE A 41 2.77 -16.36 9.58
CA PHE A 41 2.39 -17.01 10.85
C PHE A 41 1.94 -18.46 10.67
N ASP A 42 1.70 -18.91 9.43
CA ASP A 42 1.31 -20.27 9.09
C ASP A 42 1.94 -20.67 7.75
N THR A 43 2.96 -21.52 7.80
CA THR A 43 3.71 -21.96 6.61
C THR A 43 3.00 -23.06 5.82
N ASP A 44 1.99 -23.70 6.41
CA ASP A 44 1.22 -24.75 5.74
C ASP A 44 0.19 -24.16 4.76
N LYS A 45 -0.14 -22.87 4.93
CA LYS A 45 -1.04 -22.14 4.04
C LYS A 45 -0.26 -21.33 3.03
N ARG A 46 -0.50 -21.59 1.75
CA ARG A 46 0.15 -20.89 0.64
C ARG A 46 -0.50 -19.56 0.28
N ASN A 47 -1.78 -19.39 0.64
CA ASN A 47 -2.49 -18.17 0.30
C ASN A 47 -2.03 -17.01 1.17
N VAL A 48 -1.83 -15.84 0.56
CA VAL A 48 -1.31 -14.63 1.18
C VAL A 48 -2.32 -13.50 1.02
N LEU A 49 -2.45 -12.64 2.04
CA LEU A 49 -3.19 -11.38 1.92
C LEU A 49 -2.22 -10.21 1.79
N ILE A 50 -2.26 -9.50 0.66
CA ILE A 50 -1.54 -8.26 0.45
C ILE A 50 -2.53 -7.10 0.61
N CYS A 51 -2.25 -6.16 1.51
CA CYS A 51 -3.08 -4.97 1.69
C CYS A 51 -2.36 -3.75 1.14
N ILE A 52 -3.00 -2.97 0.26
CA ILE A 52 -2.42 -1.75 -0.33
C ILE A 52 -3.13 -0.53 0.28
N GLY A 53 -2.41 0.23 1.11
CA GLY A 53 -2.83 1.53 1.65
C GLY A 53 -2.16 2.69 0.93
N VAL A 54 -2.44 3.93 1.36
CA VAL A 54 -1.83 5.12 0.75
C VAL A 54 -0.39 5.30 1.21
N ASN A 55 -0.17 5.37 2.52
CA ASN A 55 1.13 5.61 3.12
C ASN A 55 1.31 4.89 4.46
N PRO A 56 2.54 4.56 4.86
CA PRO A 56 2.79 3.97 6.17
C PRO A 56 2.66 4.98 7.30
N SER A 57 2.24 4.48 8.48
CA SER A 57 2.29 5.19 9.75
C SER A 57 3.45 4.68 10.61
N MET A 58 3.29 4.67 11.93
CA MET A 58 4.36 4.34 12.90
C MET A 58 4.61 2.85 13.11
N ALA A 59 3.81 1.97 12.50
CA ALA A 59 3.92 0.53 12.73
C ALA A 59 5.30 -0.05 12.35
N ILE A 60 5.78 -0.93 13.23
CA ILE A 60 6.98 -1.75 13.05
C ILE A 60 6.66 -3.19 13.50
N PRO A 61 7.53 -4.20 13.26
CA PRO A 61 7.35 -5.54 13.81
C PRO A 61 7.05 -5.53 15.31
N ASN A 62 6.05 -6.30 15.73
CA ASN A 62 5.55 -6.41 17.09
C ASN A 62 4.84 -5.16 17.68
N PHE A 63 4.87 -4.00 17.00
CA PHE A 63 4.19 -2.78 17.42
C PHE A 63 3.33 -2.22 16.29
N LEU A 64 2.21 -2.90 16.03
CA LEU A 64 1.28 -2.53 14.97
C LEU A 64 0.38 -1.36 15.39
N ASP A 65 0.18 -0.44 14.46
CA ASP A 65 -0.84 0.61 14.58
C ASP A 65 -2.28 0.01 14.45
N PRO A 66 -3.33 0.80 14.71
CA PRO A 66 -4.71 0.31 14.63
C PRO A 66 -5.09 -0.27 13.25
N THR A 67 -4.56 0.28 12.17
CA THR A 67 -4.80 -0.20 10.80
C THR A 67 -4.24 -1.60 10.62
N LEU A 68 -2.97 -1.79 10.93
CA LEU A 68 -2.30 -3.07 10.73
C LEU A 68 -2.78 -4.14 11.72
N ARG A 69 -3.17 -3.75 12.94
CA ARG A 69 -3.84 -4.69 13.84
C ARG A 69 -5.14 -5.24 13.24
N ARG A 70 -5.91 -4.43 12.51
CA ARG A 70 -7.11 -4.91 11.80
C ARG A 70 -6.78 -5.82 10.64
N VAL A 71 -5.79 -5.47 9.83
CA VAL A 71 -5.32 -6.35 8.74
C VAL A 71 -4.88 -7.70 9.29
N GLN A 72 -4.01 -7.71 10.30
CA GLN A 72 -3.55 -8.93 10.96
C GLN A 72 -4.71 -9.75 11.54
N ALA A 73 -5.61 -9.09 12.28
CA ALA A 73 -6.75 -9.79 12.91
C ALA A 73 -7.70 -10.39 11.86
N TYR A 74 -7.99 -9.67 10.78
CA TYR A 74 -8.77 -10.17 9.65
C TYR A 74 -8.12 -11.40 9.04
N THR A 75 -6.83 -11.32 8.72
CA THR A 75 -6.07 -12.40 8.08
C THR A 75 -6.06 -13.66 8.93
N LYS A 76 -5.76 -13.52 10.23
CA LYS A 76 -5.73 -14.67 11.16
C LYS A 76 -7.13 -15.25 11.42
N LYS A 77 -8.16 -14.40 11.55
CA LYS A 77 -9.55 -14.83 11.79
C LYS A 77 -10.17 -15.55 10.59
N SER A 78 -9.83 -15.17 9.36
CA SER A 78 -10.37 -15.81 8.17
C SER A 78 -10.04 -17.30 8.08
N GLY A 79 -8.89 -17.70 8.59
CA GLY A 79 -8.37 -19.06 8.46
C GLY A 79 -7.90 -19.43 7.04
N GLU A 80 -7.94 -18.49 6.08
CA GLU A 80 -7.63 -18.72 4.66
C GLU A 80 -6.16 -18.48 4.32
N TYR A 81 -5.50 -17.56 5.05
CA TYR A 81 -4.17 -17.06 4.73
C TYR A 81 -3.11 -17.59 5.71
N GLY A 82 -1.87 -17.73 5.22
CA GLY A 82 -0.69 -18.06 6.03
C GLY A 82 0.19 -16.84 6.35
N ALA A 83 0.00 -15.76 5.58
CA ALA A 83 0.74 -14.52 5.76
C ALA A 83 -0.11 -13.31 5.39
N TRP A 84 0.32 -12.14 5.86
CA TRP A 84 -0.16 -10.86 5.37
C TRP A 84 1.01 -9.89 5.15
N TYR A 85 0.86 -9.02 4.14
CA TYR A 85 1.82 -7.95 3.86
C TYR A 85 1.07 -6.64 3.66
N MET A 86 1.62 -5.55 4.19
CA MET A 86 1.16 -4.19 3.97
C MET A 86 2.11 -3.47 3.05
N LEU A 87 1.59 -3.05 1.91
CA LEU A 87 2.22 -2.20 0.92
C LEU A 87 1.56 -0.83 0.92
N ASN A 88 2.22 0.16 0.36
CA ASN A 88 1.68 1.51 0.29
C ASN A 88 1.95 2.13 -1.07
N VAL A 89 1.03 3.00 -1.52
CA VAL A 89 1.18 3.74 -2.77
C VAL A 89 2.42 4.62 -2.72
N TYR A 90 2.59 5.36 -1.62
CA TYR A 90 3.77 6.17 -1.39
C TYR A 90 4.41 5.78 -0.06
N PRO A 91 5.69 5.36 -0.03
CA PRO A 91 6.29 4.73 1.14
C PRO A 91 6.69 5.69 2.26
N GLN A 92 6.51 7.00 2.09
CA GLN A 92 6.77 8.01 3.12
C GLN A 92 5.91 7.77 4.36
N ARG A 93 6.53 7.66 5.54
CA ARG A 93 5.79 7.57 6.79
C ARG A 93 5.12 8.89 7.14
N ALA A 94 3.82 8.84 7.36
CA ALA A 94 3.05 9.95 7.89
C ALA A 94 1.85 9.44 8.69
N THR A 95 1.75 9.77 9.97
CA THR A 95 0.60 9.39 10.80
C THR A 95 -0.66 10.13 10.36
N ASN A 96 -0.51 11.41 10.01
CA ASN A 96 -1.54 12.19 9.36
C ASN A 96 -1.21 12.28 7.85
N PRO A 97 -2.08 11.80 6.94
CA PRO A 97 -1.85 11.89 5.50
C PRO A 97 -1.58 13.32 5.00
N ASN A 98 -2.07 14.34 5.68
CA ASN A 98 -1.79 15.73 5.33
C ASN A 98 -0.31 16.13 5.50
N ASN A 99 0.47 15.33 6.22
CA ASN A 99 1.92 15.53 6.39
C ASN A 99 2.76 14.83 5.32
N MET A 100 2.13 14.14 4.37
CA MET A 100 2.85 13.62 3.21
C MET A 100 3.26 14.75 2.27
N ASP A 101 4.28 14.47 1.46
CA ASP A 101 4.70 15.33 0.37
C ASP A 101 3.51 15.73 -0.50
N THR A 102 3.60 16.90 -1.09
CA THR A 102 2.67 17.39 -2.12
C THR A 102 3.28 17.21 -3.52
N ASP A 103 2.54 17.55 -4.56
CA ASP A 103 3.01 17.45 -5.95
C ASP A 103 4.32 18.23 -6.20
N ASP A 104 4.57 19.30 -5.42
CA ASP A 104 5.76 20.14 -5.56
C ASP A 104 7.05 19.48 -5.03
N ASN A 105 6.94 18.47 -4.15
CA ASN A 105 8.10 17.97 -3.43
C ASN A 105 8.15 16.45 -3.23
N TYR A 106 7.22 15.69 -3.81
CA TYR A 106 7.29 14.22 -3.74
C TYR A 106 8.54 13.69 -4.45
N CYS A 107 9.03 12.56 -3.99
CA CYS A 107 10.28 11.98 -4.45
C CYS A 107 10.05 10.73 -5.29
N MET A 108 10.26 10.84 -6.61
CA MET A 108 10.14 9.71 -7.53
C MET A 108 11.11 8.58 -7.21
N GLU A 109 12.31 8.90 -6.70
CA GLU A 109 13.32 7.89 -6.36
C GLU A 109 12.82 6.90 -5.29
N ILE A 110 12.08 7.38 -4.27
CA ILE A 110 11.52 6.46 -3.27
C ILE A 110 10.36 5.63 -3.84
N HIS A 111 9.64 6.12 -4.85
CA HIS A 111 8.66 5.31 -5.56
C HIS A 111 9.33 4.19 -6.36
N LEU A 112 10.39 4.47 -7.11
CA LEU A 112 11.12 3.44 -7.85
C LEU A 112 11.68 2.34 -6.93
N ARG A 113 12.18 2.72 -5.75
CA ARG A 113 12.60 1.75 -4.74
C ARG A 113 11.41 0.98 -4.16
N ASN A 114 10.25 1.63 -4.01
CA ASN A 114 9.02 0.97 -3.58
C ASN A 114 8.60 -0.11 -4.59
N LEU A 115 8.61 0.20 -5.88
CA LEU A 115 8.34 -0.78 -6.95
C LEU A 115 9.30 -1.97 -6.85
N ALA A 116 10.60 -1.71 -6.73
CA ALA A 116 11.62 -2.77 -6.63
C ALA A 116 11.40 -3.67 -5.38
N ALA A 117 11.06 -3.08 -4.23
CA ALA A 117 10.78 -3.84 -3.01
C ALA A 117 9.50 -4.68 -3.14
N ILE A 118 8.48 -4.15 -3.83
CA ILE A 118 7.24 -4.89 -4.12
C ILE A 118 7.52 -6.04 -5.09
N GLU A 119 8.23 -5.81 -6.18
CA GLU A 119 8.61 -6.84 -7.15
C GLU A 119 9.40 -7.98 -6.47
N GLU A 120 10.37 -7.64 -5.62
CA GLU A 120 11.12 -8.63 -4.86
C GLU A 120 10.20 -9.46 -3.96
N LEU A 121 9.27 -8.84 -3.24
CA LEU A 121 8.29 -9.56 -2.44
C LEU A 121 7.43 -10.48 -3.31
N LEU A 122 6.86 -9.95 -4.41
CA LEU A 122 5.97 -10.70 -5.28
C LEU A 122 6.67 -11.89 -5.96
N SER A 123 7.99 -11.81 -6.21
CA SER A 123 8.76 -12.94 -6.74
C SER A 123 8.78 -14.16 -5.80
N THR A 124 8.46 -13.98 -4.52
CA THR A 124 8.40 -15.04 -3.50
C THR A 124 6.99 -15.57 -3.26
N ILE A 125 5.97 -14.98 -3.89
CA ILE A 125 4.55 -15.27 -3.65
C ILE A 125 3.92 -15.84 -4.92
N GLU A 126 3.46 -17.09 -4.86
CA GLU A 126 2.83 -17.75 -6.01
C GLU A 126 1.41 -17.25 -6.29
N GLN A 127 0.68 -16.90 -5.22
CA GLN A 127 -0.70 -16.38 -5.31
C GLN A 127 -1.06 -15.52 -4.11
N ALA A 128 -1.87 -14.50 -4.31
CA ALA A 128 -2.39 -13.70 -3.21
C ALA A 128 -3.73 -13.04 -3.53
N ASP A 129 -4.48 -12.78 -2.48
CA ASP A 129 -5.57 -11.81 -2.50
C ASP A 129 -5.01 -10.41 -2.22
N VAL A 130 -5.38 -9.45 -3.05
CA VAL A 130 -4.91 -8.06 -2.93
C VAL A 130 -6.03 -7.19 -2.40
N TRP A 131 -5.96 -6.83 -1.14
CA TRP A 131 -6.93 -5.94 -0.50
C TRP A 131 -6.65 -4.48 -0.85
N CYS A 132 -7.49 -3.91 -1.69
CA CYS A 132 -7.48 -2.49 -2.02
C CYS A 132 -8.00 -1.68 -0.83
N ALA A 133 -7.16 -0.85 -0.23
CA ALA A 133 -7.43 -0.19 1.05
C ALA A 133 -7.01 1.29 1.12
N TRP A 134 -6.79 1.94 -0.03
CA TRP A 134 -6.27 3.30 -0.12
C TRP A 134 -7.29 4.40 0.22
N GLY A 135 -8.60 4.12 0.15
CA GLY A 135 -9.63 5.09 0.49
C GLY A 135 -9.69 6.29 -0.46
N ALA A 136 -10.34 7.37 -0.01
CA ALA A 136 -10.53 8.58 -0.82
C ALA A 136 -9.31 9.52 -0.84
N VAL A 137 -8.27 9.24 -0.07
CA VAL A 137 -7.02 10.04 -0.09
C VAL A 137 -6.31 9.95 -1.45
N ILE A 138 -6.61 8.92 -2.23
CA ILE A 138 -6.04 8.72 -3.57
C ILE A 138 -6.45 9.81 -4.56
N ASP A 139 -7.53 10.55 -4.32
CA ASP A 139 -8.03 11.67 -5.13
C ASP A 139 -7.71 13.06 -4.53
N ASP A 140 -6.68 13.14 -3.69
CA ASP A 140 -6.25 14.42 -3.09
C ASP A 140 -5.65 15.34 -4.16
N THR A 141 -6.28 16.50 -4.36
CA THR A 141 -5.87 17.50 -5.37
C THR A 141 -4.51 18.16 -5.11
N LYS A 142 -3.95 17.98 -3.91
CA LYS A 142 -2.58 18.44 -3.57
C LYS A 142 -1.53 17.34 -3.77
N ARG A 143 -1.97 16.11 -4.06
CA ARG A 143 -1.15 14.90 -4.16
C ARG A 143 -1.61 14.06 -5.33
N THR A 144 -1.72 14.68 -6.51
CA THR A 144 -2.18 14.01 -7.74
C THR A 144 -1.25 12.85 -8.12
N TYR A 145 0.03 12.93 -7.70
CA TYR A 145 0.99 11.85 -7.86
C TYR A 145 0.52 10.51 -7.26
N LEU A 146 -0.32 10.51 -6.21
CA LEU A 146 -0.76 9.26 -5.58
C LEU A 146 -1.53 8.36 -6.55
N SER A 147 -2.41 8.92 -7.37
CA SER A 147 -3.13 8.14 -8.39
C SER A 147 -2.18 7.65 -9.48
N GLU A 148 -1.22 8.47 -9.90
CA GLU A 148 -0.22 8.11 -10.91
C GLU A 148 0.71 6.99 -10.39
N LEU A 149 1.14 7.05 -9.13
CA LEU A 149 1.96 5.99 -8.52
C LEU A 149 1.19 4.68 -8.31
N LEU A 150 -0.13 4.74 -8.14
CA LEU A 150 -0.96 3.55 -8.00
C LEU A 150 -1.27 2.90 -9.34
N PHE A 151 -1.79 3.66 -10.32
CA PHE A 151 -2.31 3.14 -11.58
C PHE A 151 -1.34 3.30 -12.76
N GLY A 152 -0.34 4.14 -12.63
CA GLY A 152 0.57 4.52 -13.71
C GLY A 152 0.11 5.77 -14.46
N ASN A 153 1.05 6.37 -15.19
CA ASN A 153 0.81 7.47 -16.11
C ASN A 153 1.79 7.34 -17.29
N GLU A 154 1.28 6.94 -18.46
CA GLU A 154 2.08 6.72 -19.67
C GLU A 154 2.70 8.02 -20.17
N ASP A 155 1.97 9.13 -20.16
CA ASP A 155 2.45 10.43 -20.63
C ASP A 155 3.67 10.93 -19.83
N LYS A 156 3.74 10.57 -18.54
CA LYS A 156 4.84 10.89 -17.64
C LYS A 156 5.86 9.75 -17.48
N ASN A 157 5.65 8.64 -18.19
CA ASN A 157 6.46 7.41 -18.04
C ASN A 157 6.55 6.92 -16.57
N ILE A 158 5.41 6.96 -15.86
CA ILE A 158 5.31 6.49 -14.49
C ILE A 158 4.69 5.09 -14.48
N GLN A 159 5.43 4.11 -13.96
CA GLN A 159 4.91 2.78 -13.69
C GLN A 159 4.08 2.79 -12.41
N GLY A 160 2.84 2.29 -12.47
CA GLY A 160 1.95 2.17 -11.32
C GLY A 160 2.15 0.85 -10.58
N ILE A 161 1.90 0.85 -9.27
CA ILE A 161 2.00 -0.34 -8.42
C ILE A 161 1.06 -1.46 -8.90
N ILE A 162 -0.14 -1.12 -9.38
CA ILE A 162 -1.11 -2.13 -9.85
C ILE A 162 -0.55 -2.97 -11.00
N SER A 163 0.30 -2.40 -11.86
CA SER A 163 0.90 -3.11 -12.99
C SER A 163 1.85 -4.25 -12.58
N LEU A 164 2.31 -4.28 -11.34
CA LEU A 164 3.16 -5.35 -10.81
C LEU A 164 2.38 -6.65 -10.51
N PHE A 165 1.07 -6.55 -10.37
CA PHE A 165 0.21 -7.67 -10.00
C PHE A 165 -0.38 -8.33 -11.25
N SER A 166 0.30 -9.34 -11.76
CA SER A 166 -0.15 -10.13 -12.91
C SER A 166 -0.29 -11.61 -12.54
N GLY A 167 -1.24 -12.31 -13.18
CA GLY A 167 -1.43 -13.75 -12.96
C GLY A 167 -2.34 -14.07 -11.75
N ASN A 168 -1.82 -14.78 -10.76
CA ASN A 168 -2.62 -15.33 -9.65
C ASN A 168 -2.88 -14.34 -8.51
N TYR A 169 -3.09 -13.07 -8.82
CA TYR A 169 -3.45 -12.03 -7.85
C TYR A 169 -4.91 -11.60 -8.02
N HIS A 170 -5.68 -11.67 -6.94
CA HIS A 170 -7.11 -11.36 -6.97
C HIS A 170 -7.40 -10.09 -6.17
N PHE A 171 -7.72 -9.01 -6.86
CA PHE A 171 -8.08 -7.75 -6.21
C PHE A 171 -9.42 -7.86 -5.48
N LYS A 172 -9.42 -7.42 -4.23
CA LYS A 172 -10.59 -7.46 -3.34
C LYS A 172 -10.75 -6.12 -2.62
N ALA A 173 -11.97 -5.76 -2.29
CA ALA A 173 -12.29 -4.61 -1.45
C ALA A 173 -13.35 -4.96 -0.43
N TYR A 174 -13.35 -4.19 0.67
CA TYR A 174 -14.36 -4.26 1.71
C TYR A 174 -15.47 -3.22 1.49
N GLY A 175 -16.03 -3.14 0.33
CA GLY A 175 -16.99 -2.12 -0.02
C GLY A 175 -16.35 -0.77 -0.35
N ALA A 176 -17.18 0.22 -0.64
CA ALA A 176 -16.76 1.52 -1.13
C ALA A 176 -17.15 2.66 -0.19
N THR A 177 -16.40 3.76 -0.26
CA THR A 177 -16.77 5.05 0.32
C THR A 177 -17.94 5.66 -0.46
N ILE A 178 -18.51 6.77 0.01
CA ILE A 178 -19.57 7.51 -0.71
C ILE A 178 -19.09 7.92 -2.12
N LYS A 179 -17.81 8.24 -2.28
CA LYS A 179 -17.18 8.55 -3.58
C LYS A 179 -16.85 7.31 -4.42
N GLY A 180 -17.10 6.09 -3.92
CA GLY A 180 -16.85 4.83 -4.65
C GLY A 180 -15.43 4.28 -4.50
N TYR A 181 -14.55 4.85 -3.68
CA TYR A 181 -13.20 4.30 -3.43
C TYR A 181 -13.22 3.15 -2.43
N PRO A 182 -12.29 2.18 -2.55
CA PRO A 182 -12.16 1.10 -1.58
C PRO A 182 -12.00 1.63 -0.15
N LYS A 183 -12.76 1.09 0.80
CA LYS A 183 -12.70 1.52 2.20
C LYS A 183 -11.37 1.19 2.86
N HIS A 184 -10.86 2.14 3.64
CA HIS A 184 -9.70 1.93 4.50
C HIS A 184 -10.00 0.90 5.61
N PRO A 185 -9.03 0.09 6.07
CA PRO A 185 -9.25 -0.98 7.06
C PRO A 185 -9.89 -0.53 8.37
N LEU A 186 -9.69 0.70 8.81
CA LEU A 186 -10.35 1.23 10.01
C LEU A 186 -11.88 1.41 9.87
N LEU A 187 -12.40 1.43 8.65
CA LEU A 187 -13.83 1.58 8.37
C LEU A 187 -14.55 0.25 8.22
N ILE A 188 -13.89 -0.87 8.52
CA ILE A 188 -14.45 -2.22 8.37
C ILE A 188 -15.30 -2.59 9.59
N GLU A 189 -16.46 -3.17 9.32
CA GLU A 189 -17.28 -3.84 10.33
C GLU A 189 -16.69 -5.21 10.69
N LYS A 190 -16.90 -5.66 11.93
CA LYS A 190 -16.25 -6.88 12.48
C LYS A 190 -16.52 -8.17 11.69
N GLU A 191 -17.67 -8.28 11.04
CA GLU A 191 -18.13 -9.50 10.34
C GLU A 191 -18.01 -9.40 8.81
N ALA A 192 -17.36 -8.39 8.34
CA ALA A 192 -17.33 -8.12 6.92
C ALA A 192 -16.30 -8.96 6.16
N LYS A 193 -16.65 -9.33 4.95
CA LYS A 193 -15.80 -10.10 4.03
C LYS A 193 -15.30 -9.24 2.88
N LEU A 194 -14.08 -9.47 2.46
CA LEU A 194 -13.55 -8.92 1.22
C LEU A 194 -14.32 -9.48 0.03
N LYS A 195 -14.69 -8.61 -0.90
CA LYS A 195 -15.36 -8.95 -2.17
C LYS A 195 -14.39 -8.75 -3.31
N VAL A 196 -14.46 -9.62 -4.30
CA VAL A 196 -13.63 -9.53 -5.52
C VAL A 196 -13.98 -8.23 -6.27
N LEU A 197 -12.93 -7.49 -6.64
CA LEU A 197 -12.98 -6.46 -7.67
C LEU A 197 -12.52 -7.11 -8.98
N ASN A 198 -13.38 -7.09 -10.00
CA ASN A 198 -12.98 -7.50 -11.34
C ASN A 198 -12.09 -6.43 -12.00
N GLU A 199 -11.42 -6.79 -13.10
CA GLU A 199 -10.56 -5.86 -13.85
C GLU A 199 -11.29 -4.58 -14.25
N VAL A 200 -12.52 -4.70 -14.73
CA VAL A 200 -13.38 -3.56 -15.09
C VAL A 200 -13.59 -2.62 -13.90
N GLY A 201 -13.78 -3.14 -12.70
CA GLY A 201 -13.93 -2.31 -11.50
C GLY A 201 -12.67 -1.55 -11.13
N LEU A 202 -11.47 -2.08 -11.43
CA LEU A 202 -10.19 -1.36 -11.23
C LEU A 202 -9.99 -0.28 -12.30
N GLU A 203 -10.32 -0.57 -13.56
CA GLU A 203 -10.27 0.41 -14.66
C GLU A 203 -11.23 1.56 -14.41
N GLU A 204 -12.50 1.27 -14.11
CA GLU A 204 -13.50 2.30 -13.76
C GLU A 204 -13.07 3.16 -12.57
N LEU A 205 -12.38 2.57 -11.60
CA LEU A 205 -11.85 3.30 -10.45
C LEU A 205 -10.70 4.23 -10.85
N SER A 206 -9.79 3.75 -11.70
CA SER A 206 -8.70 4.56 -12.26
C SER A 206 -9.25 5.75 -13.06
N ASP A 207 -10.18 5.50 -13.97
CA ASP A 207 -10.77 6.54 -14.82
C ASP A 207 -11.53 7.58 -14.01
N ARG A 208 -12.27 7.16 -12.98
CA ARG A 208 -12.96 8.07 -12.07
C ARG A 208 -11.97 8.98 -11.35
N ILE A 209 -10.86 8.44 -10.85
CA ILE A 209 -9.84 9.24 -10.16
C ILE A 209 -9.21 10.25 -11.13
N LYS A 210 -8.83 9.81 -12.33
CA LYS A 210 -8.29 10.70 -13.38
C LYS A 210 -9.25 11.84 -13.67
N LYS A 211 -10.54 11.55 -13.85
CA LYS A 211 -11.56 12.56 -14.09
C LYS A 211 -11.66 13.59 -12.95
N VAL A 212 -11.62 13.17 -11.71
CA VAL A 212 -11.67 14.08 -10.54
C VAL A 212 -10.44 14.99 -10.48
N LEU A 213 -9.26 14.48 -10.86
CA LEU A 213 -7.99 15.21 -10.69
C LEU A 213 -7.64 16.12 -11.89
N TYR A 214 -8.08 15.75 -13.09
CA TYR A 214 -7.57 16.41 -14.32
C TYR A 214 -8.66 17.08 -15.15
N ASP A 215 -9.95 16.79 -14.97
CA ASP A 215 -11.07 17.40 -15.71
C ASP A 215 -11.69 18.62 -14.95
N ASN A 216 -11.13 19.05 -13.81
CA ASN A 216 -11.47 20.26 -13.09
C ASN A 216 -10.32 21.28 -13.27
#